data_ab157516a2eb960d13240108d869f9cc
#
_entry.id   ab157516a2eb960d13240108d869f9cc
#
_cell.length_a   1.000
_cell.length_b   1.000
_cell.length_c   1.000
_cell.angle_alpha   90.00
_cell.angle_beta   90.00
_cell.angle_gamma   90.00
#
_symmetry.space_group_name_H-M   'P 1'
#
loop_
_entity.id
_entity.type
_entity.pdbx_description
1 polymer ?
#
loop_
_entity_poly.entity_id
_entity_poly.type
_entity_poly.pdbx_seq_one_letter_code
_entity_poly.pdbx_strand_id
1 'polypeptide(L)'
;MSSVMAYSAVMNTMVDRRKRYLKSLIMEMNRSLENAPPGKLRIIFNHRNYQYYHRLSPSDKSGKYIPVSDFPLVKALAQKEFDQCVLKLASEELKKLENFSKPDSGNIFAKAYESMPVKIRELLDFTIETDQEFISRWISQPVKGNEFRNENKRYLSSSGVSYRSKSERLMAESFAALGLLFFYEKELILNTRDPDNPIYPDFTILDVVNRTEIYWEHFGKMDDWSYNEKAVRKIMEYQRNGIMLGERLIVTFESNDNPIDLEFVRRVAERIACGLWHSDCGDGQSPTGLTAGVK
;
A
#
# COMPACT_ATOMS: atom_id res chain seq x y z
N MET A 1 21.08 9.72 1.35
CA MET A 1 19.73 10.31 1.16
C MET A 1 18.64 9.31 0.75
N SER A 2 18.94 8.17 0.17
CA SER A 2 17.93 7.18 -0.27
C SER A 2 17.08 6.56 0.87
N SER A 3 17.59 6.48 2.10
CA SER A 3 16.87 5.87 3.23
C SER A 3 15.70 6.73 3.78
N VAL A 4 15.77 8.05 3.66
CA VAL A 4 14.74 8.96 4.20
C VAL A 4 13.47 8.96 3.33
N MET A 5 13.61 8.77 2.00
CA MET A 5 12.46 8.73 1.09
C MET A 5 11.72 7.39 1.10
N ALA A 6 12.43 6.26 1.28
CA ALA A 6 11.80 4.95 1.46
C ALA A 6 10.93 4.91 2.75
N TYR A 7 11.35 5.59 3.80
CA TYR A 7 10.59 5.75 5.05
C TYR A 7 9.25 6.49 4.84
N SER A 8 9.23 7.49 3.95
CA SER A 8 8.02 8.27 3.64
C SER A 8 6.93 7.42 2.96
N ALA A 9 7.30 6.55 2.03
CA ALA A 9 6.35 5.71 1.30
C ALA A 9 5.68 4.66 2.20
N VAL A 10 6.47 3.96 3.03
CA VAL A 10 5.95 2.98 4.00
C VAL A 10 5.04 3.68 5.01
N MET A 11 5.42 4.86 5.48
CA MET A 11 4.64 5.65 6.43
C MET A 11 3.30 6.10 5.83
N ASN A 12 3.28 6.55 4.59
CA ASN A 12 2.05 6.93 3.89
C ASN A 12 1.10 5.74 3.72
N THR A 13 1.62 4.57 3.37
CA THR A 13 0.85 3.33 3.26
C THR A 13 0.19 2.95 4.58
N MET A 14 0.94 3.00 5.69
CA MET A 14 0.41 2.73 7.03
C MET A 14 -0.67 3.74 7.43
N VAL A 15 -0.46 5.02 7.14
CA VAL A 15 -1.43 6.09 7.39
C VAL A 15 -2.72 5.87 6.60
N ASP A 16 -2.63 5.52 5.33
CA ASP A 16 -3.82 5.29 4.48
C ASP A 16 -4.58 4.02 4.89
N ARG A 17 -3.88 2.97 5.32
CA ARG A 17 -4.51 1.79 5.92
C ARG A 17 -5.27 2.15 7.20
N ARG A 18 -4.66 2.94 8.08
CA ARG A 18 -5.29 3.39 9.31
C ARG A 18 -6.51 4.27 9.05
N LYS A 19 -6.45 5.19 8.08
CA LYS A 19 -7.60 6.01 7.66
C LYS A 19 -8.78 5.16 7.17
N ARG A 20 -8.51 4.14 6.34
CA ARG A 20 -9.57 3.23 5.87
C ARG A 20 -10.26 2.50 7.02
N TYR A 21 -9.46 1.97 7.94
CA TYR A 21 -9.98 1.33 9.15
C TYR A 21 -10.85 2.29 9.97
N LEU A 22 -10.37 3.51 10.22
CA LEU A 22 -11.13 4.50 10.99
C LEU A 22 -12.44 4.90 10.29
N LYS A 23 -12.44 5.05 8.97
CA LYS A 23 -13.66 5.32 8.19
C LYS A 23 -14.68 4.19 8.33
N SER A 24 -14.24 2.94 8.23
CA SER A 24 -15.10 1.77 8.43
C SER A 24 -15.67 1.73 9.85
N LEU A 25 -14.83 1.96 10.86
CA LEU A 25 -15.24 2.01 12.26
C LEU A 25 -16.25 3.12 12.53
N ILE A 26 -16.06 4.31 11.99
CA ILE A 26 -17.00 5.44 12.09
C ILE A 26 -18.36 5.07 11.47
N MET A 27 -18.36 4.41 10.31
CA MET A 27 -19.60 3.96 9.67
C MET A 27 -20.33 2.93 10.55
N GLU A 28 -19.62 1.98 11.14
CA GLU A 28 -20.17 0.97 12.03
C GLU A 28 -20.78 1.60 13.29
N MET A 29 -20.06 2.53 13.93
CA MET A 29 -20.56 3.22 15.12
C MET A 29 -21.80 4.07 14.81
N ASN A 30 -21.83 4.77 13.69
CA ASN A 30 -23.03 5.52 13.28
C ASN A 30 -24.24 4.61 13.12
N ARG A 31 -24.08 3.46 12.44
CA ARG A 31 -25.15 2.46 12.27
C ARG A 31 -25.63 1.90 13.61
N SER A 32 -24.73 1.63 14.54
CA SER A 32 -25.09 1.18 15.90
C SER A 32 -25.89 2.25 16.65
N LEU A 33 -25.49 3.51 16.55
CA LEU A 33 -26.13 4.63 17.21
C LEU A 33 -27.53 4.98 16.65
N GLU A 34 -27.78 4.73 15.36
CA GLU A 34 -29.11 4.91 14.75
C GLU A 34 -30.18 4.02 15.43
N ASN A 35 -29.78 2.82 15.86
CA ASN A 35 -30.70 1.86 16.52
C ASN A 35 -30.61 1.92 18.05
N ALA A 36 -29.82 2.82 18.62
CA ALA A 36 -29.62 2.90 20.06
C ALA A 36 -30.81 3.58 20.75
N PRO A 37 -31.19 3.16 21.98
CA PRO A 37 -32.29 3.76 22.73
C PRO A 37 -32.00 5.24 23.03
N PRO A 38 -33.05 6.10 23.06
CA PRO A 38 -32.88 7.51 23.38
C PRO A 38 -32.43 7.70 24.83
N GLY A 39 -31.81 8.85 25.13
CA GLY A 39 -31.38 9.20 26.49
C GLY A 39 -29.99 8.69 26.86
N LYS A 40 -29.68 8.69 28.18
CA LYS A 40 -28.40 8.31 28.76
C LYS A 40 -28.58 7.41 29.97
N LEU A 41 -27.59 6.59 30.26
CA LEU A 41 -27.50 5.80 31.47
C LEU A 41 -26.93 6.65 32.60
N ARG A 42 -27.53 6.55 33.79
CA ARG A 42 -26.95 7.03 35.03
C ARG A 42 -26.82 5.86 35.99
N ILE A 43 -25.62 5.70 36.58
CA ILE A 43 -25.31 4.63 37.50
C ILE A 43 -25.08 5.26 38.88
N ILE A 44 -25.72 4.73 39.90
CA ILE A 44 -25.52 5.14 41.29
C ILE A 44 -25.09 3.91 42.08
N PHE A 45 -24.04 4.05 42.85
CA PHE A 45 -23.64 3.02 43.82
C PHE A 45 -24.25 3.35 45.17
N ASN A 46 -25.14 2.48 45.68
CA ASN A 46 -25.84 2.67 46.96
C ASN A 46 -25.53 1.50 47.89
N HIS A 47 -24.75 1.77 48.92
CA HIS A 47 -24.35 0.93 50.05
C HIS A 47 -23.75 -0.47 49.72
N ARG A 48 -24.06 -1.14 48.66
CA ARG A 48 -23.51 -2.43 48.22
C ARG A 48 -23.91 -2.80 46.79
N ASN A 49 -24.86 -2.05 46.19
CA ASN A 49 -25.44 -2.41 44.89
C ASN A 49 -25.41 -1.23 43.93
N TYR A 50 -25.23 -1.52 42.65
CA TYR A 50 -25.42 -0.54 41.60
C TYR A 50 -26.90 -0.43 41.26
N GLN A 51 -27.40 0.82 41.16
CA GLN A 51 -28.74 1.16 40.68
C GLN A 51 -28.60 1.90 39.38
N TYR A 52 -29.49 1.57 38.43
CA TYR A 52 -29.47 2.08 37.07
C TYR A 52 -30.66 2.97 36.83
N TYR A 53 -30.45 4.11 36.20
CA TYR A 53 -31.49 5.11 35.90
C TYR A 53 -31.38 5.55 34.45
N HIS A 54 -32.53 5.64 33.77
CA HIS A 54 -32.67 6.12 32.40
C HIS A 54 -32.99 7.62 32.40
N ARG A 55 -32.09 8.44 31.87
CA ARG A 55 -32.28 9.88 31.70
C ARG A 55 -32.62 10.17 30.25
N LEU A 56 -33.87 10.60 29.99
CA LEU A 56 -34.34 10.91 28.62
C LEU A 56 -33.95 12.33 28.16
N SER A 57 -33.76 13.25 29.09
CA SER A 57 -33.43 14.64 28.79
C SER A 57 -32.20 15.10 29.60
N PRO A 58 -31.35 16.02 29.07
CA PRO A 58 -30.28 16.64 29.82
C PRO A 58 -30.75 17.37 31.10
N SER A 59 -31.98 17.89 31.11
CA SER A 59 -32.60 18.56 32.26
C SER A 59 -33.05 17.58 33.35
N ASP A 60 -33.27 16.31 33.02
CA ASP A 60 -33.65 15.26 33.97
C ASP A 60 -32.40 14.85 34.79
N LYS A 61 -32.26 15.39 36.01
CA LYS A 61 -31.10 15.09 36.88
C LYS A 61 -31.22 13.74 37.59
N SER A 62 -32.43 13.23 37.80
CA SER A 62 -32.67 12.00 38.57
C SER A 62 -32.73 10.77 37.65
N GLY A 63 -33.42 10.82 36.57
CA GLY A 63 -33.72 9.69 35.70
C GLY A 63 -34.78 8.74 36.26
N LYS A 64 -35.35 7.90 35.40
CA LYS A 64 -36.27 6.83 35.78
C LYS A 64 -35.49 5.59 36.17
N TYR A 65 -35.76 4.99 37.34
CA TYR A 65 -35.16 3.73 37.74
C TYR A 65 -35.40 2.61 36.74
N ILE A 66 -34.37 1.83 36.44
CA ILE A 66 -34.46 0.67 35.54
C ILE A 66 -34.44 -0.59 36.42
N PRO A 67 -35.52 -1.39 36.43
CA PRO A 67 -35.57 -2.62 37.22
C PRO A 67 -34.65 -3.69 36.62
N VAL A 68 -34.31 -4.68 37.43
CA VAL A 68 -33.43 -5.80 37.02
C VAL A 68 -34.02 -6.59 35.82
N SER A 69 -35.35 -6.66 35.74
CA SER A 69 -36.05 -7.26 34.61
C SER A 69 -35.80 -6.57 33.27
N ASP A 70 -35.38 -5.29 33.28
CA ASP A 70 -35.07 -4.49 32.10
C ASP A 70 -33.57 -4.24 31.90
N PHE A 71 -32.75 -5.15 32.41
CA PHE A 71 -31.28 -5.08 32.31
C PHE A 71 -30.75 -5.01 30.85
N PRO A 72 -31.44 -5.57 29.81
CA PRO A 72 -31.12 -5.32 28.42
C PRO A 72 -31.07 -3.83 28.04
N LEU A 73 -31.95 -3.00 28.58
CA LEU A 73 -31.93 -1.56 28.36
C LEU A 73 -30.68 -0.92 28.97
N VAL A 74 -30.25 -1.37 30.14
CA VAL A 74 -29.00 -0.89 30.78
C VAL A 74 -27.81 -1.17 29.87
N LYS A 75 -27.70 -2.40 29.32
CA LYS A 75 -26.64 -2.78 28.40
C LYS A 75 -26.68 -1.94 27.11
N ALA A 76 -27.86 -1.73 26.54
CA ALA A 76 -28.03 -0.94 25.32
C ALA A 76 -27.63 0.53 25.52
N LEU A 77 -27.99 1.13 26.65
CA LEU A 77 -27.58 2.50 26.99
C LEU A 77 -26.06 2.61 27.26
N ALA A 78 -25.48 1.63 27.93
CA ALA A 78 -24.04 1.56 28.14
C ALA A 78 -23.26 1.39 26.82
N GLN A 79 -23.74 0.50 25.94
CA GLN A 79 -23.17 0.33 24.61
C GLN A 79 -23.22 1.62 23.81
N LYS A 80 -24.36 2.31 23.81
CA LYS A 80 -24.49 3.62 23.19
C LYS A 80 -23.44 4.62 23.64
N GLU A 81 -23.19 4.71 24.93
CA GLU A 81 -22.19 5.63 25.48
C GLU A 81 -20.78 5.26 25.02
N PHE A 82 -20.48 3.96 25.01
CA PHE A 82 -19.24 3.43 24.46
C PHE A 82 -19.07 3.78 22.98
N ASP A 83 -20.09 3.51 22.15
CA ASP A 83 -20.07 3.77 20.71
C ASP A 83 -19.89 5.26 20.40
N GLN A 84 -20.52 6.15 21.18
CA GLN A 84 -20.32 7.60 21.08
C GLN A 84 -18.89 8.01 21.38
N CYS A 85 -18.28 7.38 22.39
CA CYS A 85 -16.88 7.63 22.75
C CYS A 85 -15.93 7.17 21.64
N VAL A 86 -16.15 5.95 21.12
CA VAL A 86 -15.36 5.40 19.98
C VAL A 86 -15.49 6.30 18.76
N LEU A 87 -16.72 6.70 18.40
CA LEU A 87 -16.99 7.59 17.26
C LEU A 87 -16.22 8.90 17.38
N LYS A 88 -16.23 9.52 18.56
CA LYS A 88 -15.50 10.76 18.82
C LYS A 88 -14.01 10.57 18.64
N LEU A 89 -13.43 9.57 19.30
CA LEU A 89 -11.98 9.30 19.24
C LEU A 89 -11.51 8.93 17.83
N ALA A 90 -12.28 8.09 17.13
CA ALA A 90 -11.97 7.71 15.75
C ALA A 90 -12.02 8.90 14.80
N SER A 91 -13.01 9.80 14.97
CA SER A 91 -13.14 11.01 14.14
C SER A 91 -12.00 12.00 14.39
N GLU A 92 -11.59 12.18 15.64
CA GLU A 92 -10.44 13.03 16.00
C GLU A 92 -9.13 12.48 15.43
N GLU A 93 -8.91 11.17 15.52
CA GLU A 93 -7.73 10.52 14.95
C GLU A 93 -7.72 10.63 13.41
N LEU A 94 -8.85 10.36 12.76
CA LEU A 94 -8.97 10.49 11.31
C LEU A 94 -8.62 11.89 10.83
N LYS A 95 -9.15 12.93 11.50
CA LYS A 95 -8.83 14.33 11.19
C LYS A 95 -7.33 14.65 11.32
N LYS A 96 -6.65 14.11 12.33
CA LYS A 96 -5.20 14.26 12.51
C LYS A 96 -4.43 13.60 11.35
N LEU A 97 -4.83 12.39 10.95
CA LEU A 97 -4.22 11.66 9.86
C LEU A 97 -4.49 12.31 8.48
N GLU A 98 -5.67 12.88 8.28
CA GLU A 98 -5.99 13.63 7.05
C GLU A 98 -5.15 14.91 6.94
N ASN A 99 -4.92 15.61 8.06
CA ASN A 99 -4.03 16.76 8.09
C ASN A 99 -2.58 16.39 7.83
N PHE A 100 -2.12 15.23 8.33
CA PHE A 100 -0.78 14.70 8.08
C PHE A 100 -0.56 14.35 6.61
N SER A 101 -1.58 13.83 5.92
CA SER A 101 -1.48 13.37 4.52
C SER A 101 -1.79 14.45 3.48
N LYS A 102 -1.87 15.72 3.85
CA LYS A 102 -1.98 16.79 2.84
C LYS A 102 -0.71 16.77 1.98
N PRO A 103 -0.82 16.92 0.64
CA PRO A 103 0.32 16.90 -0.28
C PRO A 103 1.47 17.83 0.16
N ASP A 104 1.09 18.89 0.85
CA ASP A 104 1.98 19.90 1.38
C ASP A 104 2.78 19.49 2.64
N SER A 105 2.42 18.41 3.33
CA SER A 105 3.08 18.06 4.59
C SER A 105 4.36 17.23 4.41
N GLY A 106 4.56 16.63 3.23
CA GLY A 106 5.61 15.63 2.99
C GLY A 106 6.97 16.17 2.54
N ASN A 107 7.02 17.34 1.90
CA ASN A 107 8.28 17.85 1.36
C ASN A 107 8.79 19.06 2.13
N ILE A 108 9.32 18.78 3.34
CA ILE A 108 9.93 19.79 4.22
C ILE A 108 11.04 20.57 3.49
N PHE A 109 11.82 19.88 2.65
CA PHE A 109 12.90 20.52 1.88
C PHE A 109 12.36 21.47 0.81
N ALA A 110 11.31 21.09 0.08
CA ALA A 110 10.69 21.97 -0.91
C ALA A 110 10.10 23.22 -0.24
N LYS A 111 9.38 23.07 0.87
CA LYS A 111 8.85 24.19 1.65
C LYS A 111 9.95 25.08 2.20
N ALA A 112 11.00 24.52 2.76
CA ALA A 112 12.13 25.26 3.23
C ALA A 112 12.77 26.06 2.08
N TYR A 113 13.01 25.41 0.94
CA TYR A 113 13.54 26.04 -0.25
C TYR A 113 12.65 27.18 -0.76
N GLU A 114 11.35 26.94 -0.91
CA GLU A 114 10.38 27.95 -1.37
C GLU A 114 10.27 29.14 -0.42
N SER A 115 10.44 28.92 0.87
CA SER A 115 10.42 29.98 1.89
C SER A 115 11.66 30.88 1.90
N MET A 116 12.74 30.45 1.24
CA MET A 116 14.00 31.21 1.19
C MET A 116 13.97 32.27 0.10
N PRO A 117 14.58 33.48 0.34
CA PRO A 117 14.82 34.47 -0.69
C PRO A 117 15.59 33.89 -1.88
N VAL A 118 15.29 34.35 -3.10
CA VAL A 118 15.92 33.85 -4.35
C VAL A 118 17.45 33.83 -4.25
N LYS A 119 18.03 34.92 -3.70
CA LYS A 119 19.50 35.00 -3.54
C LYS A 119 20.10 33.96 -2.61
N ILE A 120 19.35 33.52 -1.60
CA ILE A 120 19.80 32.44 -0.72
C ILE A 120 19.71 31.09 -1.47
N ARG A 121 18.64 30.87 -2.27
CA ARG A 121 18.46 29.65 -3.06
C ARG A 121 19.62 29.45 -4.05
N GLU A 122 20.11 30.52 -4.66
CA GLU A 122 21.25 30.52 -5.59
C GLU A 122 22.59 30.12 -4.92
N LEU A 123 22.69 30.25 -3.60
CA LEU A 123 23.89 29.92 -2.82
C LEU A 123 23.84 28.51 -2.19
N LEU A 124 22.75 27.78 -2.36
CA LEU A 124 22.62 26.45 -1.79
C LEU A 124 23.38 25.42 -2.66
N ASP A 125 24.21 24.61 -2.03
CA ASP A 125 24.96 23.54 -2.70
C ASP A 125 24.11 22.29 -3.03
N PHE A 126 22.81 22.31 -2.77
CA PHE A 126 21.92 21.21 -3.13
C PHE A 126 20.77 21.68 -4.03
N THR A 127 20.47 20.88 -5.00
CA THR A 127 19.31 21.09 -5.88
C THR A 127 18.23 20.08 -5.49
N ILE A 128 16.98 20.53 -5.35
CA ILE A 128 15.85 19.61 -5.22
C ILE A 128 15.60 19.08 -6.61
N GLU A 129 15.96 17.81 -6.81
CA GLU A 129 15.74 17.12 -8.09
C GLU A 129 14.23 16.99 -8.34
N THR A 130 13.74 17.58 -9.41
CA THR A 130 12.35 17.44 -9.88
C THR A 130 12.12 16.04 -10.41
N ASP A 131 10.85 15.62 -10.56
CA ASP A 131 10.54 14.31 -11.14
C ASP A 131 11.07 14.19 -12.56
N GLN A 132 11.05 15.30 -13.32
CA GLN A 132 11.58 15.34 -14.68
C GLN A 132 13.10 15.12 -14.73
N GLU A 133 13.84 15.73 -13.84
CA GLU A 133 15.30 15.55 -13.72
C GLU A 133 15.63 14.12 -13.26
N PHE A 134 14.88 13.58 -12.30
CA PHE A 134 15.00 12.21 -11.84
C PHE A 134 14.75 11.19 -12.97
N ILE A 135 13.66 11.36 -13.72
CA ILE A 135 13.33 10.54 -14.90
C ILE A 135 14.44 10.65 -15.94
N SER A 136 14.86 11.87 -16.28
CA SER A 136 15.90 12.12 -17.29
C SER A 136 17.22 11.47 -16.90
N ARG A 137 17.62 11.58 -15.64
CA ARG A 137 18.83 10.95 -15.10
C ARG A 137 18.71 9.41 -15.15
N TRP A 138 17.53 8.86 -14.78
CA TRP A 138 17.31 7.42 -14.78
C TRP A 138 17.35 6.84 -16.20
N ILE A 139 16.73 7.50 -17.19
CA ILE A 139 16.73 7.06 -18.59
C ILE A 139 18.12 7.18 -19.20
N SER A 140 18.89 8.22 -18.85
CA SER A 140 20.20 8.51 -19.42
C SER A 140 21.33 7.67 -18.82
N GLN A 141 21.06 6.85 -17.77
CA GLN A 141 22.08 5.99 -17.20
C GLN A 141 22.56 4.95 -18.23
N PRO A 142 23.86 4.62 -18.26
CA PRO A 142 24.36 3.56 -19.13
C PRO A 142 23.76 2.24 -18.67
N VAL A 143 23.00 1.58 -19.55
CA VAL A 143 22.37 0.29 -19.26
C VAL A 143 23.10 -0.79 -20.03
N LYS A 144 23.65 -1.75 -19.29
CA LYS A 144 24.10 -3.00 -19.88
C LYS A 144 22.93 -3.97 -19.89
N GLY A 145 22.54 -4.38 -21.07
CA GLY A 145 21.52 -5.41 -21.25
C GLY A 145 22.15 -6.81 -21.24
N ASN A 146 21.29 -7.81 -21.10
CA ASN A 146 21.71 -9.19 -21.18
C ASN A 146 22.04 -9.57 -22.64
N GLU A 147 23.33 -9.73 -22.93
CA GLU A 147 23.80 -10.15 -24.27
C GLU A 147 23.76 -11.67 -24.47
N PHE A 148 23.54 -12.44 -23.39
CA PHE A 148 23.51 -13.89 -23.45
C PHE A 148 22.36 -14.40 -24.30
N ARG A 149 22.67 -15.12 -25.39
CA ARG A 149 21.70 -15.68 -26.35
C ARG A 149 20.71 -14.64 -26.91
N ASN A 150 21.21 -13.51 -27.40
CA ASN A 150 20.41 -12.48 -28.06
C ASN A 150 19.59 -13.02 -29.25
N GLU A 151 20.06 -14.09 -29.90
CA GLU A 151 19.34 -14.81 -30.97
C GLU A 151 17.98 -15.37 -30.53
N ASN A 152 17.75 -15.53 -29.24
CA ASN A 152 16.47 -15.98 -28.70
C ASN A 152 15.42 -14.86 -28.59
N LYS A 153 15.80 -13.58 -28.78
CA LYS A 153 14.89 -12.45 -28.77
C LYS A 153 14.15 -12.35 -30.10
N ARG A 154 13.04 -13.11 -30.23
CA ARG A 154 12.30 -13.31 -31.50
C ARG A 154 10.96 -12.58 -31.55
N TYR A 155 10.46 -12.06 -30.44
CA TYR A 155 9.12 -11.45 -30.35
C TYR A 155 9.23 -9.93 -30.43
N LEU A 156 9.07 -9.40 -31.63
CA LEU A 156 9.14 -7.96 -31.89
C LEU A 156 7.88 -7.24 -31.38
N SER A 157 8.08 -6.17 -30.63
CA SER A 157 6.98 -5.28 -30.20
C SER A 157 6.69 -4.19 -31.23
N SER A 158 5.60 -3.45 -31.02
CA SER A 158 5.23 -2.27 -31.83
C SER A 158 6.28 -1.15 -31.78
N SER A 159 7.07 -1.08 -30.69
CA SER A 159 8.17 -0.13 -30.52
C SER A 159 9.50 -0.56 -31.13
N GLY A 160 9.56 -1.73 -31.79
CA GLY A 160 10.77 -2.26 -32.42
C GLY A 160 11.73 -2.99 -31.46
N VAL A 161 11.36 -3.19 -30.20
CA VAL A 161 12.15 -3.96 -29.24
C VAL A 161 11.79 -5.44 -29.33
N SER A 162 12.81 -6.32 -29.33
CA SER A 162 12.63 -7.78 -29.36
C SER A 162 12.75 -8.39 -27.98
N TYR A 163 11.83 -9.30 -27.65
CA TYR A 163 11.71 -10.01 -26.38
C TYR A 163 11.97 -11.51 -26.55
N ARG A 164 12.29 -12.21 -25.46
CA ARG A 164 12.56 -13.67 -25.49
C ARG A 164 11.29 -14.50 -25.56
N SER A 165 10.17 -14.02 -25.03
CA SER A 165 8.90 -14.72 -25.04
C SER A 165 7.74 -13.82 -25.52
N LYS A 166 6.64 -14.46 -25.93
CA LYS A 166 5.40 -13.77 -26.30
C LYS A 166 4.81 -13.05 -25.07
N SER A 167 4.88 -13.69 -23.91
CA SER A 167 4.36 -13.16 -22.65
C SER A 167 5.11 -11.87 -22.24
N GLU A 168 6.44 -11.86 -22.29
CA GLU A 168 7.24 -10.65 -22.03
C GLU A 168 6.91 -9.51 -23.00
N ARG A 169 6.72 -9.79 -24.29
CA ARG A 169 6.29 -8.79 -25.27
C ARG A 169 4.94 -8.17 -24.90
N LEU A 170 3.94 -9.01 -24.54
CA LEU A 170 2.60 -8.54 -24.15
C LEU A 170 2.63 -7.72 -22.86
N MET A 171 3.48 -8.11 -21.90
CA MET A 171 3.72 -7.32 -20.67
C MET A 171 4.31 -5.95 -21.02
N ALA A 172 5.37 -5.91 -21.82
CA ALA A 172 6.00 -4.67 -22.26
C ALA A 172 5.04 -3.72 -22.97
N GLU A 173 4.18 -4.25 -23.87
CA GLU A 173 3.15 -3.47 -24.52
C GLU A 173 2.13 -2.92 -23.52
N SER A 174 1.76 -3.69 -22.49
CA SER A 174 0.88 -3.23 -21.40
C SER A 174 1.52 -2.10 -20.59
N PHE A 175 2.80 -2.23 -20.26
CA PHE A 175 3.55 -1.20 -19.54
C PHE A 175 3.67 0.10 -20.35
N ALA A 176 4.01 -0.03 -21.64
CA ALA A 176 4.13 1.12 -22.54
C ALA A 176 2.78 1.83 -22.74
N ALA A 177 1.68 1.10 -22.84
CA ALA A 177 0.33 1.66 -22.96
C ALA A 177 -0.09 2.47 -21.72
N LEU A 178 0.43 2.13 -20.55
CA LEU A 178 0.20 2.85 -19.28
C LEU A 178 1.23 3.96 -19.03
N GLY A 179 2.18 4.16 -19.93
CA GLY A 179 3.24 5.17 -19.78
C GLY A 179 4.28 4.84 -18.72
N LEU A 180 4.39 3.58 -18.31
CA LEU A 180 5.44 3.16 -17.38
C LEU A 180 6.81 3.26 -18.05
N LEU A 181 7.77 3.74 -17.30
CA LEU A 181 9.17 3.76 -17.70
C LEU A 181 9.83 2.47 -17.21
N PHE A 182 10.44 1.73 -18.12
CA PHE A 182 11.08 0.47 -17.80
C PHE A 182 12.26 0.16 -18.70
N PHE A 183 13.18 -0.65 -18.19
CA PHE A 183 14.22 -1.31 -18.96
C PHE A 183 13.94 -2.81 -19.03
N TYR A 184 14.22 -3.41 -20.15
CA TYR A 184 14.15 -4.84 -20.37
C TYR A 184 15.53 -5.46 -20.19
N GLU A 185 15.64 -6.49 -19.35
CA GLU A 185 16.89 -7.20 -19.02
C GLU A 185 18.06 -6.26 -18.63
N LYS A 186 17.79 -5.23 -17.83
CA LYS A 186 18.81 -4.35 -17.28
C LYS A 186 19.67 -5.09 -16.26
N GLU A 187 20.99 -4.95 -16.35
CA GLU A 187 21.94 -5.48 -15.37
C GLU A 187 21.60 -5.02 -13.95
N LEU A 188 21.52 -5.97 -13.01
CA LEU A 188 21.39 -5.72 -11.58
C LEU A 188 22.51 -6.43 -10.82
N ILE A 189 23.34 -5.65 -10.15
CA ILE A 189 24.42 -6.16 -9.30
C ILE A 189 23.87 -6.32 -7.89
N LEU A 190 23.88 -7.52 -7.36
CA LEU A 190 23.46 -7.85 -6.01
C LEU A 190 24.66 -7.98 -5.08
N ASN A 191 24.57 -7.47 -3.84
CA ASN A 191 25.66 -7.47 -2.87
C ASN A 191 26.13 -8.89 -2.47
N THR A 192 25.28 -9.89 -2.63
CA THR A 192 25.58 -11.30 -2.31
C THR A 192 26.20 -12.05 -3.49
N ARG A 193 26.37 -11.40 -4.62
CA ARG A 193 26.96 -11.99 -5.83
C ARG A 193 28.30 -11.35 -6.18
N ASP A 194 29.08 -12.12 -6.95
CA ASP A 194 30.22 -11.57 -7.65
C ASP A 194 29.74 -10.46 -8.60
N PRO A 195 30.34 -9.25 -8.56
CA PRO A 195 30.02 -8.17 -9.47
C PRO A 195 30.12 -8.55 -10.97
N ASP A 196 30.99 -9.52 -11.29
CA ASP A 196 31.15 -10.04 -12.66
C ASP A 196 30.07 -11.04 -13.06
N ASN A 197 29.14 -11.39 -12.15
CA ASN A 197 28.03 -12.29 -12.41
C ASN A 197 26.68 -11.65 -12.00
N PRO A 198 26.28 -10.57 -12.67
CA PRO A 198 25.03 -9.87 -12.38
C PRO A 198 23.81 -10.72 -12.69
N ILE A 199 22.65 -10.30 -12.19
CA ILE A 199 21.37 -10.82 -12.63
C ILE A 199 20.68 -9.82 -13.55
N TYR A 200 19.77 -10.33 -14.35
CA TYR A 200 18.96 -9.53 -15.28
C TYR A 200 17.51 -9.79 -14.96
N PRO A 201 16.81 -8.86 -14.28
CA PRO A 201 15.36 -8.90 -14.18
C PRO A 201 14.74 -8.81 -15.57
N ASP A 202 13.62 -9.50 -15.81
CA ASP A 202 12.94 -9.36 -17.09
C ASP A 202 12.54 -7.89 -17.32
N PHE A 203 12.06 -7.22 -16.28
CA PHE A 203 11.82 -5.77 -16.34
C PHE A 203 12.28 -5.07 -15.07
N THR A 204 12.94 -3.93 -15.25
CA THR A 204 13.23 -2.94 -14.21
C THR A 204 12.33 -1.74 -14.46
N ILE A 205 11.35 -1.50 -13.60
CA ILE A 205 10.34 -0.46 -13.75
C ILE A 205 10.66 0.68 -12.79
N LEU A 206 10.55 1.93 -13.26
CA LEU A 206 10.73 3.11 -12.43
C LEU A 206 9.40 3.48 -11.73
N ASP A 207 9.39 3.41 -10.42
CA ASP A 207 8.38 4.07 -9.60
C ASP A 207 8.81 5.51 -9.35
N VAL A 208 8.28 6.44 -10.13
CA VAL A 208 8.64 7.86 -10.07
C VAL A 208 8.22 8.48 -8.75
N VAL A 209 7.04 8.11 -8.25
CA VAL A 209 6.47 8.68 -7.02
C VAL A 209 7.30 8.31 -5.80
N ASN A 210 7.72 7.06 -5.70
CA ASN A 210 8.51 6.55 -4.59
C ASN A 210 10.03 6.61 -4.85
N ARG A 211 10.45 7.11 -6.03
CA ARG A 211 11.85 7.24 -6.46
C ARG A 211 12.66 5.96 -6.28
N THR A 212 12.06 4.82 -6.67
CA THR A 212 12.66 3.49 -6.53
C THR A 212 12.48 2.66 -7.79
N GLU A 213 13.29 1.60 -7.91
CA GLU A 213 13.13 0.59 -8.95
C GLU A 213 12.33 -0.59 -8.42
N ILE A 214 11.38 -1.06 -9.23
CA ILE A 214 10.62 -2.29 -9.03
C ILE A 214 11.08 -3.28 -10.07
N TYR A 215 11.39 -4.49 -9.64
CA TYR A 215 11.85 -5.59 -10.51
C TYR A 215 10.69 -6.54 -10.77
N TRP A 216 10.51 -6.92 -12.04
CA TRP A 216 9.49 -7.88 -12.43
C TRP A 216 10.14 -9.07 -13.12
N GLU A 217 9.83 -10.25 -12.62
CA GLU A 217 10.26 -11.54 -13.17
C GLU A 217 9.04 -12.29 -13.69
N HIS A 218 9.19 -12.88 -14.87
CA HIS A 218 8.17 -13.75 -15.45
C HIS A 218 8.70 -15.18 -15.62
N PHE A 219 8.18 -16.10 -14.83
CA PHE A 219 8.58 -17.50 -14.88
C PHE A 219 7.64 -18.29 -15.79
N GLY A 220 7.99 -18.38 -17.08
CA GLY A 220 7.15 -18.90 -18.16
C GLY A 220 7.24 -20.41 -18.42
N LYS A 221 7.94 -21.19 -17.58
CA LYS A 221 8.14 -22.64 -17.77
C LYS A 221 7.98 -23.43 -16.47
N MET A 222 6.88 -23.18 -15.77
CA MET A 222 6.66 -23.77 -14.44
C MET A 222 6.33 -25.27 -14.48
N ASP A 223 6.20 -25.86 -15.67
CA ASP A 223 6.10 -27.33 -15.85
C ASP A 223 7.48 -28.03 -15.83
N ASP A 224 8.59 -27.28 -15.95
CA ASP A 224 9.94 -27.83 -15.90
C ASP A 224 10.52 -27.75 -14.48
N TRP A 225 10.77 -28.91 -13.88
CA TRP A 225 11.33 -29.02 -12.53
C TRP A 225 12.69 -28.30 -12.38
N SER A 226 13.58 -28.46 -13.35
CA SER A 226 14.91 -27.83 -13.30
C SER A 226 14.84 -26.32 -13.40
N TYR A 227 13.84 -25.81 -14.12
CA TYR A 227 13.55 -24.39 -14.22
C TYR A 227 12.98 -23.84 -12.89
N ASN A 228 12.09 -24.61 -12.24
CA ASN A 228 11.49 -24.20 -10.96
C ASN A 228 12.55 -24.03 -9.86
N GLU A 229 13.53 -24.93 -9.78
CA GLU A 229 14.64 -24.77 -8.84
C GLU A 229 15.43 -23.47 -9.07
N LYS A 230 15.68 -23.12 -10.32
CA LYS A 230 16.37 -21.87 -10.68
C LYS A 230 15.52 -20.64 -10.35
N ALA A 231 14.21 -20.69 -10.59
CA ALA A 231 13.26 -19.63 -10.25
C ALA A 231 13.24 -19.38 -8.73
N VAL A 232 13.14 -20.45 -7.93
CA VAL A 232 13.17 -20.36 -6.46
C VAL A 232 14.51 -19.76 -5.99
N ARG A 233 15.65 -20.23 -6.49
CA ARG A 233 16.97 -19.69 -6.13
C ARG A 233 17.07 -18.21 -6.49
N LYS A 234 16.57 -17.79 -7.66
CA LYS A 234 16.58 -16.38 -8.10
C LYS A 234 15.75 -15.51 -7.15
N ILE A 235 14.55 -15.94 -6.77
CA ILE A 235 13.70 -15.22 -5.79
C ILE A 235 14.40 -15.10 -4.43
N MET A 236 14.96 -16.21 -3.90
CA MET A 236 15.69 -16.20 -2.63
C MET A 236 16.88 -15.24 -2.67
N GLU A 237 17.53 -15.10 -3.81
CA GLU A 237 18.66 -14.19 -3.98
C GLU A 237 18.23 -12.72 -3.93
N TYR A 238 17.13 -12.36 -4.56
CA TYR A 238 16.51 -11.04 -4.39
C TYR A 238 16.22 -10.75 -2.92
N GLN A 239 15.59 -11.69 -2.22
CA GLN A 239 15.20 -11.53 -0.81
C GLN A 239 16.43 -11.34 0.11
N ARG A 240 17.53 -12.08 -0.12
CA ARG A 240 18.78 -11.90 0.63
C ARG A 240 19.39 -10.51 0.46
N ASN A 241 19.08 -9.83 -0.64
CA ASN A 241 19.51 -8.47 -0.92
C ASN A 241 18.46 -7.41 -0.53
N GLY A 242 17.45 -7.77 0.25
CA GLY A 242 16.40 -6.86 0.72
C GLY A 242 15.40 -6.44 -0.37
N ILE A 243 15.36 -7.18 -1.49
CA ILE A 243 14.37 -6.96 -2.55
C ILE A 243 13.24 -7.98 -2.33
N MET A 244 12.21 -7.56 -1.59
CA MET A 244 11.18 -8.47 -1.10
C MET A 244 10.07 -8.66 -2.13
N LEU A 245 9.56 -9.91 -2.19
CA LEU A 245 8.41 -10.27 -3.01
C LEU A 245 7.16 -9.51 -2.54
N GLY A 246 6.45 -8.91 -3.49
CA GLY A 246 5.27 -8.09 -3.21
C GLY A 246 5.59 -6.64 -2.83
N GLU A 247 6.87 -6.29 -2.66
CA GLU A 247 7.34 -4.91 -2.45
C GLU A 247 8.08 -4.41 -3.70
N ARG A 248 9.37 -4.71 -3.79
CA ARG A 248 10.22 -4.33 -4.93
C ARG A 248 10.42 -5.44 -5.95
N LEU A 249 9.96 -6.65 -5.66
CA LEU A 249 9.95 -7.79 -6.58
C LEU A 249 8.53 -8.23 -6.86
N ILE A 250 8.14 -8.19 -8.12
CA ILE A 250 6.90 -8.75 -8.65
C ILE A 250 7.25 -10.00 -9.43
N VAL A 251 6.48 -11.06 -9.23
CA VAL A 251 6.63 -12.27 -10.01
C VAL A 251 5.31 -12.66 -10.66
N THR A 252 5.41 -13.14 -11.90
CA THR A 252 4.31 -13.79 -12.61
C THR A 252 4.76 -15.16 -13.06
N PHE A 253 3.81 -16.07 -13.13
CA PHE A 253 4.06 -17.46 -13.49
C PHE A 253 3.21 -17.84 -14.70
N GLU A 254 3.74 -18.76 -15.51
CA GLU A 254 3.03 -19.36 -16.64
C GLU A 254 3.41 -20.84 -16.73
N SER A 255 2.42 -21.67 -17.06
CA SER A 255 2.58 -23.10 -17.36
C SER A 255 1.74 -23.46 -18.58
N ASN A 256 1.88 -24.68 -19.10
CA ASN A 256 1.11 -25.12 -20.26
C ASN A 256 -0.40 -25.00 -20.04
N ASP A 257 -0.87 -25.28 -18.81
CA ASP A 257 -2.29 -25.27 -18.47
C ASP A 257 -2.76 -23.90 -17.92
N ASN A 258 -1.82 -23.05 -17.49
CA ASN A 258 -2.12 -21.75 -16.89
C ASN A 258 -1.33 -20.66 -17.60
N PRO A 259 -1.89 -20.05 -18.65
CA PRO A 259 -1.24 -18.94 -19.35
C PRO A 259 -1.15 -17.70 -18.46
N ILE A 260 -0.27 -16.76 -18.84
CA ILE A 260 -0.10 -15.51 -18.12
C ILE A 260 -1.44 -14.74 -18.00
N ASP A 261 -1.77 -14.30 -16.80
CA ASP A 261 -2.91 -13.41 -16.54
C ASP A 261 -2.53 -11.96 -16.87
N LEU A 262 -2.83 -11.51 -18.09
CA LEU A 262 -2.56 -10.16 -18.54
C LEU A 262 -3.43 -9.11 -17.83
N GLU A 263 -4.59 -9.49 -17.30
CA GLU A 263 -5.44 -8.58 -16.53
C GLU A 263 -4.80 -8.31 -15.15
N PHE A 264 -4.21 -9.33 -14.54
CA PHE A 264 -3.40 -9.15 -13.32
C PHE A 264 -2.20 -8.23 -13.60
N VAL A 265 -1.46 -8.49 -14.70
CA VAL A 265 -0.31 -7.64 -15.10
C VAL A 265 -0.74 -6.19 -15.26
N ARG A 266 -1.86 -5.93 -15.96
CA ARG A 266 -2.39 -4.59 -16.18
C ARG A 266 -2.75 -3.91 -14.86
N ARG A 267 -3.48 -4.58 -13.97
CA ARG A 267 -3.87 -4.02 -12.67
C ARG A 267 -2.67 -3.64 -11.80
N VAL A 268 -1.64 -4.49 -11.79
CA VAL A 268 -0.40 -4.19 -11.04
C VAL A 268 0.33 -3.01 -11.66
N ALA A 269 0.45 -2.99 -12.99
CA ALA A 269 1.09 -1.90 -13.73
C ALA A 269 0.37 -0.54 -13.52
N GLU A 270 -0.96 -0.52 -13.51
CA GLU A 270 -1.76 0.67 -13.18
C GLU A 270 -1.46 1.19 -11.77
N ARG A 271 -1.29 0.31 -10.79
CA ARG A 271 -0.94 0.71 -9.43
C ARG A 271 0.44 1.34 -9.35
N ILE A 272 1.41 0.78 -10.08
CA ILE A 272 2.76 1.36 -10.16
C ILE A 272 2.68 2.75 -10.82
N ALA A 273 1.97 2.88 -11.94
CA ALA A 273 1.80 4.15 -12.65
C ALA A 273 1.18 5.25 -11.78
N CYS A 274 0.27 4.87 -10.88
CA CYS A 274 -0.35 5.79 -9.92
C CYS A 274 0.47 6.00 -8.63
N GLY A 275 1.64 5.40 -8.48
CA GLY A 275 2.43 5.41 -7.25
C GLY A 275 1.75 4.66 -6.08
N LEU A 276 0.78 3.81 -6.37
CA LEU A 276 -0.03 3.07 -5.39
C LEU A 276 0.44 1.63 -5.19
N TRP A 277 1.57 1.24 -5.76
CA TRP A 277 2.05 -0.14 -5.63
C TRP A 277 2.27 -0.55 -4.18
N HIS A 278 2.82 0.33 -3.38
CA HIS A 278 3.06 0.12 -1.95
C HIS A 278 1.85 0.44 -1.06
N SER A 279 0.72 0.88 -1.64
CA SER A 279 -0.52 1.10 -0.90
C SER A 279 -1.36 -0.17 -0.92
N ASP A 280 -1.77 -0.67 0.25
CA ASP A 280 -2.65 -1.84 0.35
C ASP A 280 -3.93 -1.64 -0.47
N CYS A 281 -4.15 -2.49 -1.45
CA CYS A 281 -5.48 -2.71 -2.00
C CYS A 281 -6.27 -3.62 -1.08
N GLY A 282 -6.88 -3.04 -0.10
CA GLY A 282 -8.00 -3.68 0.54
C GLY A 282 -9.25 -3.54 -0.33
N ASP A 283 -9.35 -4.26 -1.44
CA ASP A 283 -10.66 -4.57 -1.99
C ASP A 283 -11.26 -5.60 -1.04
N GLY A 284 -11.88 -5.02 0.01
CA GLY A 284 -12.49 -5.79 1.07
C GLY A 284 -13.67 -6.58 0.56
N GLN A 285 -13.51 -7.87 0.51
CA GLN A 285 -14.55 -8.73 1.04
C GLN A 285 -14.12 -9.05 2.48
N SER A 286 -14.75 -8.36 3.43
CA SER A 286 -14.75 -8.81 4.82
C SER A 286 -15.16 -10.27 4.84
N PRO A 287 -14.44 -11.15 5.54
CA PRO A 287 -14.98 -12.47 5.82
C PRO A 287 -16.16 -12.27 6.76
N THR A 288 -17.36 -12.30 6.17
CA THR A 288 -18.61 -12.50 6.90
C THR A 288 -18.53 -13.87 7.55
N GLY A 289 -18.48 -13.90 8.88
CA GLY A 289 -18.72 -15.11 9.63
C GLY A 289 -17.65 -15.54 10.61
N LEU A 290 -17.48 -14.77 11.68
CA LEU A 290 -17.07 -15.32 12.97
C LEU A 290 -18.28 -15.22 13.89
N THR A 291 -19.19 -16.17 13.76
CA THR A 291 -20.12 -16.53 14.84
C THR A 291 -19.30 -17.15 15.94
N ALA A 292 -19.04 -16.39 16.98
CA ALA A 292 -18.53 -16.91 18.23
C ALA A 292 -19.60 -17.80 18.85
N GLY A 293 -19.48 -19.11 18.64
CA GLY A 293 -20.18 -20.10 19.45
C GLY A 293 -19.50 -20.16 20.82
N VAL A 294 -20.08 -19.51 21.79
CA VAL A 294 -19.78 -19.76 23.19
C VAL A 294 -20.69 -20.90 23.64
N LYS A 295 -20.09 -22.04 23.95
CA LYS A 295 -20.69 -23.05 24.85
C LYS A 295 -20.36 -22.71 26.30
#